data_923e3b3ac500afd8718d5f34da5a0d7a
#
_entry.id   923e3b3ac500afd8718d5f34da5a0d7a
#
_cell.length_a   1.000
_cell.length_b   1.000
_cell.length_c   1.000
_cell.angle_alpha   90.00
_cell.angle_beta   90.00
_cell.angle_gamma   90.00
#
_symmetry.space_group_name_H-M   'P 1'
#
loop_
_entity.id
_entity.type
_entity.pdbx_description
1 polymer ?
#
loop_
_entity_poly.entity_id
_entity_poly.type
_entity_poly.pdbx_seq_one_letter_code
_entity_poly.pdbx_strand_id
1 'polypeptide(L)'
;MRRATGIAISCLIICSVFSGCLFPSPTTTVDQDTAIDSEAESFSIVAPIDTGINVYHNHFIMNETIPDWIIEGMGVTMWCNITKEGTWEERYEADKENCWDIITSNDIVYFVGTRIIGTSPDDSTNIPILDDPSDGHGTAVTGAVLDANPNAVIFFVEGFSDAAVLAAANQPLVDIITTSFGPIGSVPVPGIEDATRVAVVANKKIHTGAADNTPSPAVQDSTAGPPWSIGISGYAEEEDDQKETMSGSYPDIAADWTQLLPNHDDIDGYHQTSGTSFATPRTAGILSEVLLMLRALSGDEGTGASTERGGLLVNGTNLSISNDDIRDALNLSAWYPSASTWNPTSGTLPISPVAPCTQVGWGVVNMSNILPIFMHLAGTESMSQRPADVVACMEANQAMREAYWGS
;
A
#
# COMPACT_ATOMS: atom_id res chain seq x y z
N MET A 1 15.12 8.12 -38.80
CA MET A 1 13.70 7.73 -38.91
C MET A 1 13.45 6.53 -37.98
N ARG A 2 13.60 6.68 -36.66
CA ARG A 2 13.33 5.59 -35.69
C ARG A 2 12.81 6.11 -34.32
N ARG A 3 12.25 7.33 -34.29
CA ARG A 3 11.72 7.95 -33.04
C ARG A 3 10.20 8.13 -33.00
N ALA A 4 9.45 7.62 -33.98
CA ALA A 4 8.00 7.82 -34.01
C ALA A 4 7.17 6.60 -33.55
N THR A 5 7.76 5.43 -33.42
CA THR A 5 7.07 4.19 -33.06
C THR A 5 6.93 3.97 -31.54
N GLY A 6 7.82 4.54 -30.72
CA GLY A 6 7.76 4.38 -29.27
C GLY A 6 6.60 5.14 -28.60
N ILE A 7 6.28 6.34 -29.11
CA ILE A 7 5.24 7.19 -28.51
C ILE A 7 3.84 6.60 -28.72
N ALA A 8 3.60 5.91 -29.82
CA ALA A 8 2.29 5.33 -30.12
C ALA A 8 1.97 4.11 -29.24
N ILE A 9 3.00 3.34 -28.86
CA ILE A 9 2.84 2.14 -28.00
C ILE A 9 2.59 2.57 -26.56
N SER A 10 3.30 3.59 -26.07
CA SER A 10 3.07 4.12 -24.70
C SER A 10 1.65 4.68 -24.52
N CYS A 11 1.11 5.38 -25.53
CA CYS A 11 -0.27 5.88 -25.44
C CYS A 11 -1.32 4.75 -25.45
N LEU A 12 -1.05 3.63 -26.12
CA LEU A 12 -2.02 2.53 -26.19
C LEU A 12 -2.10 1.75 -24.84
N ILE A 13 -0.95 1.54 -24.20
CA ILE A 13 -0.88 0.85 -22.91
C ILE A 13 -1.53 1.70 -21.80
N ILE A 14 -1.30 3.01 -21.80
CA ILE A 14 -1.88 3.92 -20.81
C ILE A 14 -3.42 3.99 -20.95
N CYS A 15 -3.97 3.95 -22.19
CA CYS A 15 -5.41 3.97 -22.38
C CYS A 15 -6.14 2.67 -21.97
N SER A 16 -5.45 1.53 -21.93
CA SER A 16 -6.06 0.27 -21.49
C SER A 16 -6.08 0.10 -19.97
N VAL A 17 -5.21 0.78 -19.25
CA VAL A 17 -5.14 0.72 -17.77
C VAL A 17 -6.09 1.74 -17.10
N PHE A 18 -6.41 2.87 -17.76
CA PHE A 18 -7.33 3.87 -17.25
C PHE A 18 -8.75 3.73 -17.83
N SER A 19 -9.54 2.77 -17.35
CA SER A 19 -10.97 2.63 -17.69
C SER A 19 -11.86 3.77 -17.19
N GLY A 20 -11.33 4.88 -16.74
CA GLY A 20 -12.06 6.01 -16.17
C GLY A 20 -12.08 7.31 -16.98
N CYS A 21 -11.42 7.40 -18.15
CA CYS A 21 -11.46 8.63 -18.95
C CYS A 21 -12.69 8.67 -19.86
N LEU A 22 -13.70 9.46 -19.50
CA LEU A 22 -14.85 9.82 -20.33
C LEU A 22 -14.44 10.69 -21.51
N PHE A 23 -14.21 10.07 -22.67
CA PHE A 23 -14.23 10.74 -23.96
C PHE A 23 -15.36 10.16 -24.83
N PRO A 24 -16.10 10.97 -25.61
CA PRO A 24 -17.20 10.46 -26.42
C PRO A 24 -16.69 9.53 -27.51
N SER A 25 -17.24 8.33 -27.54
CA SER A 25 -16.91 7.27 -28.48
C SER A 25 -17.34 7.64 -29.92
N PRO A 26 -16.50 7.43 -30.92
CA PRO A 26 -16.97 7.22 -32.27
C PRO A 26 -17.52 5.79 -32.41
N THR A 27 -18.75 5.65 -32.78
CA THR A 27 -19.38 4.38 -33.11
C THR A 27 -18.70 3.75 -34.34
N THR A 28 -17.87 2.77 -34.09
CA THR A 28 -17.46 1.76 -35.07
C THR A 28 -17.79 0.38 -34.50
N THR A 29 -18.71 -0.29 -35.12
CA THR A 29 -19.01 -1.71 -34.91
C THR A 29 -17.76 -2.52 -35.24
N VAL A 30 -17.12 -3.07 -34.25
CA VAL A 30 -16.07 -4.09 -34.40
C VAL A 30 -16.72 -5.45 -34.16
N ASP A 31 -16.59 -6.33 -35.16
CA ASP A 31 -17.02 -7.71 -35.12
C ASP A 31 -16.45 -8.42 -33.88
N GLN A 32 -17.35 -8.92 -33.03
CA GLN A 32 -17.05 -9.83 -31.95
C GLN A 32 -16.84 -11.23 -32.52
N ASP A 33 -15.64 -11.59 -32.89
CA ASP A 33 -15.21 -13.00 -32.96
C ASP A 33 -13.68 -13.10 -33.09
N THR A 34 -12.95 -12.65 -32.08
CA THR A 34 -11.66 -13.21 -31.74
C THR A 34 -11.69 -13.41 -30.23
N ALA A 35 -11.84 -14.67 -29.80
CA ALA A 35 -11.52 -15.06 -28.45
C ALA A 35 -10.08 -14.59 -28.18
N ILE A 36 -9.94 -13.49 -27.45
CA ILE A 36 -8.68 -13.11 -26.84
C ILE A 36 -8.44 -14.22 -25.84
N ASP A 37 -7.46 -15.07 -26.11
CA ASP A 37 -6.88 -15.94 -25.09
C ASP A 37 -6.68 -15.08 -23.85
N SER A 38 -7.18 -15.53 -22.72
CA SER A 38 -7.09 -14.82 -21.46
C SER A 38 -5.62 -14.48 -21.23
N GLU A 39 -5.24 -13.25 -21.57
CA GLU A 39 -3.92 -12.74 -21.20
C GLU A 39 -3.83 -12.88 -19.69
N ALA A 40 -2.82 -13.59 -19.23
CA ALA A 40 -2.57 -13.73 -17.82
C ALA A 40 -2.42 -12.33 -17.23
N GLU A 41 -3.37 -11.95 -16.41
CA GLU A 41 -3.39 -10.61 -15.82
C GLU A 41 -2.27 -10.49 -14.81
N SER A 42 -1.51 -9.41 -14.89
CA SER A 42 -0.50 -9.09 -13.89
C SER A 42 -1.19 -8.65 -12.60
N PHE A 43 -0.67 -9.09 -11.46
CA PHE A 43 -1.21 -8.76 -10.15
C PHE A 43 -0.15 -8.12 -9.25
N SER A 44 -0.60 -7.27 -8.34
CA SER A 44 0.18 -6.82 -7.20
C SER A 44 -0.52 -7.22 -5.91
N ILE A 45 0.24 -7.72 -4.93
CA ILE A 45 -0.29 -8.22 -3.68
C ILE A 45 0.23 -7.35 -2.53
N VAL A 46 -0.69 -6.71 -1.84
CA VAL A 46 -0.41 -5.88 -0.67
C VAL A 46 -0.85 -6.60 0.60
N ALA A 47 0.00 -6.59 1.61
CA ALA A 47 -0.29 -7.17 2.92
C ALA A 47 -0.47 -6.06 3.97
N PRO A 48 -1.71 -5.60 4.23
CA PRO A 48 -2.01 -4.86 5.43
C PRO A 48 -1.90 -5.76 6.66
N ILE A 49 -1.26 -5.27 7.71
CA ILE A 49 -1.17 -5.95 9.01
C ILE A 49 -1.88 -5.05 10.02
N ASP A 50 -3.01 -5.53 10.57
CA ASP A 50 -3.89 -4.66 11.37
C ASP A 50 -4.87 -5.47 12.26
N THR A 51 -5.91 -4.79 12.81
CA THR A 51 -6.88 -5.30 13.78
C THR A 51 -7.78 -6.42 13.26
N GLY A 52 -8.15 -6.38 11.98
CA GLY A 52 -9.11 -7.26 11.34
C GLY A 52 -9.69 -6.61 10.08
N ILE A 53 -10.58 -7.31 9.39
CA ILE A 53 -11.20 -6.79 8.17
C ILE A 53 -12.66 -7.22 8.04
N ASN A 54 -13.52 -6.28 7.65
CA ASN A 54 -14.91 -6.57 7.25
C ASN A 54 -14.96 -7.04 5.79
N VAL A 55 -14.88 -8.34 5.57
CA VAL A 55 -14.91 -8.93 4.22
C VAL A 55 -16.26 -8.75 3.49
N TYR A 56 -17.32 -8.37 4.21
CA TYR A 56 -18.66 -8.19 3.66
C TYR A 56 -18.89 -6.83 3.01
N HIS A 57 -17.99 -5.86 3.25
CA HIS A 57 -18.14 -4.53 2.70
C HIS A 57 -18.00 -4.54 1.17
N ASN A 58 -18.90 -3.84 0.48
CA ASN A 58 -18.94 -3.79 -1.00
C ASN A 58 -17.64 -3.28 -1.63
N HIS A 59 -16.85 -2.52 -0.87
CA HIS A 59 -15.53 -2.03 -1.29
C HIS A 59 -14.54 -3.17 -1.63
N PHE A 60 -14.71 -4.34 -0.99
CA PHE A 60 -13.82 -5.50 -1.15
C PHE A 60 -14.37 -6.56 -2.10
N ILE A 61 -15.65 -6.45 -2.46
CA ILE A 61 -16.29 -7.42 -3.36
C ILE A 61 -15.75 -7.26 -4.78
N MET A 62 -15.49 -8.36 -5.43
CA MET A 62 -15.15 -8.40 -6.84
C MET A 62 -16.09 -9.34 -7.60
N ASN A 63 -16.29 -9.06 -8.89
CA ASN A 63 -17.10 -9.91 -9.76
C ASN A 63 -16.31 -11.11 -10.30
N GLU A 64 -14.99 -10.99 -10.32
CA GLU A 64 -14.06 -12.00 -10.77
C GLU A 64 -13.48 -12.75 -9.56
N THR A 65 -12.91 -13.90 -9.79
CA THR A 65 -12.20 -14.66 -8.76
C THR A 65 -10.70 -14.33 -8.83
N ILE A 66 -10.03 -14.35 -7.68
CA ILE A 66 -8.57 -14.35 -7.65
C ILE A 66 -8.08 -15.59 -8.45
N PRO A 67 -7.10 -15.45 -9.35
CA PRO A 67 -6.58 -16.57 -10.12
C PRO A 67 -6.07 -17.72 -9.25
N ASP A 68 -6.31 -18.96 -9.71
CA ASP A 68 -5.93 -20.16 -8.97
C ASP A 68 -4.44 -20.20 -8.63
N TRP A 69 -3.57 -19.70 -9.50
CA TRP A 69 -2.14 -19.66 -9.24
C TRP A 69 -1.75 -18.77 -8.06
N ILE A 70 -2.51 -17.68 -7.79
CA ILE A 70 -2.32 -16.85 -6.59
C ILE A 70 -2.77 -17.63 -5.37
N ILE A 71 -3.96 -18.23 -5.43
CA ILE A 71 -4.53 -19.01 -4.32
C ILE A 71 -3.57 -20.13 -3.92
N GLU A 72 -3.07 -20.89 -4.90
CA GLU A 72 -2.09 -21.96 -4.70
C GLU A 72 -0.75 -21.42 -4.17
N GLY A 73 -0.24 -20.36 -4.78
CA GLY A 73 1.04 -19.73 -4.41
C GLY A 73 1.03 -19.09 -3.02
N MET A 74 -0.12 -18.61 -2.57
CA MET A 74 -0.32 -18.11 -1.21
C MET A 74 -0.51 -19.23 -0.17
N GLY A 75 -0.70 -20.49 -0.62
CA GLY A 75 -0.88 -21.62 0.27
C GLY A 75 -2.21 -21.60 1.00
N VAL A 76 -3.28 -21.14 0.35
CA VAL A 76 -4.63 -21.11 0.92
C VAL A 76 -5.05 -22.51 1.41
N THR A 77 -5.42 -22.60 2.67
CA THR A 77 -5.84 -23.83 3.34
C THR A 77 -7.35 -23.95 3.45
N MET A 78 -8.05 -22.82 3.39
CA MET A 78 -9.48 -22.74 3.59
C MET A 78 -10.15 -21.74 2.63
N TRP A 79 -11.36 -22.09 2.16
CA TRP A 79 -12.21 -21.22 1.33
C TRP A 79 -13.49 -20.88 2.09
N CYS A 80 -13.72 -19.60 2.30
CA CYS A 80 -14.97 -19.07 2.85
C CYS A 80 -15.84 -18.51 1.73
N ASN A 81 -16.96 -19.17 1.44
CA ASN A 81 -17.96 -18.64 0.51
C ASN A 81 -18.84 -17.64 1.26
N ILE A 82 -18.53 -16.35 1.15
CA ILE A 82 -19.25 -15.32 1.90
C ILE A 82 -20.63 -15.04 1.31
N THR A 83 -21.60 -14.85 2.21
CA THR A 83 -22.97 -14.43 1.87
C THR A 83 -22.97 -12.99 1.38
N LYS A 84 -23.64 -12.73 0.23
CA LYS A 84 -23.65 -11.42 -0.44
C LYS A 84 -24.96 -10.64 -0.24
N GLU A 85 -26.00 -11.28 0.27
CA GLU A 85 -27.31 -10.70 0.46
C GLU A 85 -27.59 -10.42 1.94
N GLY A 86 -28.26 -9.31 2.23
CA GLY A 86 -28.63 -8.92 3.58
C GLY A 86 -27.73 -7.88 4.22
N THR A 87 -27.99 -7.53 5.48
CA THR A 87 -27.18 -6.65 6.31
C THR A 87 -25.87 -7.33 6.71
N TRP A 88 -24.94 -6.59 7.31
CA TRP A 88 -23.70 -7.16 7.84
C TRP A 88 -23.96 -8.30 8.82
N GLU A 89 -24.86 -8.10 9.78
CA GLU A 89 -25.20 -9.11 10.80
C GLU A 89 -25.84 -10.37 10.19
N GLU A 90 -26.72 -10.19 9.19
CA GLU A 90 -27.37 -11.31 8.51
C GLU A 90 -26.35 -12.15 7.74
N ARG A 91 -25.38 -11.52 7.07
CA ARG A 91 -24.29 -12.19 6.36
C ARG A 91 -23.35 -12.92 7.33
N TYR A 92 -22.98 -12.26 8.42
CA TYR A 92 -22.14 -12.86 9.45
C TYR A 92 -22.77 -14.11 10.06
N GLU A 93 -24.06 -14.02 10.49
CA GLU A 93 -24.75 -15.17 11.09
C GLU A 93 -24.96 -16.31 10.08
N ALA A 94 -25.16 -16.02 8.80
CA ALA A 94 -25.27 -17.04 7.76
C ALA A 94 -23.96 -17.82 7.53
N ASP A 95 -22.82 -17.15 7.67
CA ASP A 95 -21.50 -17.72 7.41
C ASP A 95 -20.82 -18.26 8.67
N LYS A 96 -21.37 -18.02 9.85
CA LYS A 96 -20.75 -18.30 11.14
C LYS A 96 -20.29 -19.73 11.28
N GLU A 97 -21.21 -20.70 11.15
CA GLU A 97 -20.90 -22.12 11.36
C GLU A 97 -19.96 -22.70 10.29
N ASN A 98 -20.02 -22.18 9.05
CA ASN A 98 -19.30 -22.75 7.91
C ASN A 98 -18.00 -22.01 7.60
N CYS A 99 -17.75 -20.88 8.26
CA CYS A 99 -16.57 -20.06 8.05
C CYS A 99 -15.98 -19.63 9.39
N TRP A 100 -16.57 -18.67 10.09
CA TRP A 100 -15.95 -18.00 11.23
C TRP A 100 -15.64 -18.91 12.42
N ASP A 101 -16.55 -19.84 12.77
CA ASP A 101 -16.35 -20.74 13.91
C ASP A 101 -15.28 -21.83 13.67
N ILE A 102 -14.80 -21.98 12.43
CA ILE A 102 -13.84 -23.03 12.07
C ILE A 102 -12.45 -22.49 11.65
N ILE A 103 -12.30 -21.18 11.45
CA ILE A 103 -11.01 -20.57 11.17
C ILE A 103 -10.10 -20.68 12.40
N THR A 104 -8.86 -21.07 12.17
CA THR A 104 -7.81 -21.15 13.20
C THR A 104 -6.61 -20.28 12.85
N SER A 105 -5.73 -20.01 13.82
CA SER A 105 -4.51 -19.24 13.61
C SER A 105 -3.51 -19.85 12.61
N ASN A 106 -3.74 -21.09 12.18
CA ASN A 106 -2.90 -21.76 11.16
C ASN A 106 -3.47 -21.67 9.76
N ASP A 107 -4.67 -21.12 9.61
CA ASP A 107 -5.34 -21.07 8.32
C ASP A 107 -4.93 -19.83 7.51
N ILE A 108 -4.80 -20.05 6.21
CA ILE A 108 -4.81 -19.00 5.20
C ILE A 108 -6.12 -19.13 4.46
N VAL A 109 -6.99 -18.14 4.63
CA VAL A 109 -8.38 -18.19 4.22
C VAL A 109 -8.60 -17.31 3.00
N TYR A 110 -9.15 -17.86 1.93
CA TYR A 110 -9.66 -17.07 0.81
C TYR A 110 -11.15 -16.80 0.98
N PHE A 111 -11.54 -15.54 1.05
CA PHE A 111 -12.93 -15.09 1.07
C PHE A 111 -13.46 -14.98 -0.36
N VAL A 112 -14.17 -16.01 -0.80
CA VAL A 112 -14.57 -16.18 -2.20
C VAL A 112 -15.48 -15.04 -2.68
N GLY A 113 -15.11 -14.42 -3.78
CA GLY A 113 -15.81 -13.25 -4.35
C GLY A 113 -15.38 -11.92 -3.77
N THR A 114 -14.25 -11.92 -3.06
CA THR A 114 -13.54 -10.70 -2.62
C THR A 114 -12.12 -10.69 -3.14
N ARG A 115 -11.41 -9.58 -2.90
CA ARG A 115 -9.97 -9.44 -3.16
C ARG A 115 -9.11 -9.93 -1.99
N ILE A 116 -9.70 -10.59 -0.98
CA ILE A 116 -9.06 -10.81 0.31
C ILE A 116 -8.69 -12.28 0.49
N ILE A 117 -7.43 -12.51 0.76
CA ILE A 117 -6.90 -13.71 1.41
C ILE A 117 -6.41 -13.24 2.78
N GLY A 118 -6.76 -13.94 3.86
CA GLY A 118 -6.43 -13.49 5.21
C GLY A 118 -5.82 -14.58 6.07
N THR A 119 -5.10 -14.18 7.10
CA THR A 119 -4.57 -15.07 8.16
C THR A 119 -4.48 -14.31 9.48
N SER A 120 -4.52 -15.05 10.59
CA SER A 120 -4.41 -14.51 11.95
C SER A 120 -3.37 -15.34 12.74
N PRO A 121 -2.06 -15.06 12.56
CA PRO A 121 -1.01 -15.85 13.21
C PRO A 121 -0.90 -15.62 14.71
N ASP A 122 -1.41 -14.51 15.21
CA ASP A 122 -1.51 -14.23 16.63
C ASP A 122 -2.72 -14.97 17.22
N ASP A 123 -2.60 -15.52 18.43
CA ASP A 123 -3.75 -16.08 19.14
C ASP A 123 -4.70 -14.95 19.54
N SER A 124 -5.52 -14.51 18.61
CA SER A 124 -6.55 -13.51 18.86
C SER A 124 -7.63 -14.07 19.80
N THR A 125 -8.09 -13.26 20.73
CA THR A 125 -9.26 -13.59 21.56
C THR A 125 -10.57 -13.35 20.80
N ASN A 126 -10.49 -12.72 19.65
CA ASN A 126 -11.60 -12.39 18.74
C ASN A 126 -11.78 -13.46 17.66
N ILE A 127 -12.73 -13.24 16.79
CA ILE A 127 -12.91 -14.08 15.60
C ILE A 127 -11.75 -13.81 14.66
N PRO A 128 -10.94 -14.81 14.31
CA PRO A 128 -9.76 -14.60 13.48
C PRO A 128 -10.08 -13.88 12.17
N ILE A 129 -9.26 -12.91 11.82
CA ILE A 129 -9.33 -12.10 10.58
C ILE A 129 -10.49 -11.09 10.57
N LEU A 130 -11.62 -11.36 11.23
CA LEU A 130 -12.76 -10.45 11.24
C LEU A 130 -12.49 -9.25 12.15
N ASP A 131 -12.78 -8.06 11.66
CA ASP A 131 -12.58 -6.83 12.43
C ASP A 131 -13.47 -6.80 13.70
N ASP A 132 -12.89 -6.33 14.80
CA ASP A 132 -13.62 -6.18 16.05
C ASP A 132 -14.73 -5.13 15.89
N PRO A 133 -15.97 -5.43 16.33
CA PRO A 133 -17.08 -4.47 16.24
C PRO A 133 -16.83 -3.12 16.92
N SER A 134 -15.79 -3.02 17.73
CA SER A 134 -15.44 -1.78 18.45
C SER A 134 -14.25 -1.01 17.83
N ASP A 135 -13.59 -1.54 16.81
CA ASP A 135 -12.37 -0.94 16.26
C ASP A 135 -12.55 -0.48 14.80
N GLY A 136 -12.53 -1.38 13.85
CA GLY A 136 -12.69 -1.04 12.42
C GLY A 136 -11.44 -0.48 11.73
N HIS A 137 -10.31 -0.42 12.42
CA HIS A 137 -9.11 0.21 11.91
C HIS A 137 -8.56 -0.54 10.69
N GLY A 138 -8.43 -1.87 10.75
CA GLY A 138 -7.90 -2.66 9.66
C GLY A 138 -8.77 -2.67 8.40
N THR A 139 -10.12 -2.58 8.56
CA THR A 139 -11.05 -2.38 7.46
C THR A 139 -10.76 -1.08 6.72
N ALA A 140 -10.60 0.03 7.45
CA ALA A 140 -10.28 1.33 6.87
C ALA A 140 -8.89 1.36 6.24
N VAL A 141 -7.88 0.78 6.88
CA VAL A 141 -6.51 0.64 6.35
C VAL A 141 -6.52 -0.11 5.01
N THR A 142 -7.25 -1.22 4.93
CA THR A 142 -7.36 -1.99 3.68
C THR A 142 -8.11 -1.22 2.60
N GLY A 143 -9.14 -0.47 2.97
CA GLY A 143 -9.85 0.44 2.06
C GLY A 143 -8.91 1.45 1.41
N ALA A 144 -8.02 2.07 2.19
CA ALA A 144 -7.06 3.05 1.69
C ALA A 144 -6.06 2.46 0.66
N VAL A 145 -5.70 1.18 0.75
CA VAL A 145 -4.92 0.49 -0.29
C VAL A 145 -5.71 0.43 -1.59
N LEU A 146 -6.97 -0.02 -1.51
CA LEU A 146 -7.80 -0.23 -2.71
C LEU A 146 -8.30 1.06 -3.34
N ASP A 147 -8.43 2.15 -2.58
CA ASP A 147 -8.69 3.48 -3.15
C ASP A 147 -7.55 3.96 -4.05
N ALA A 148 -6.33 3.53 -3.76
CA ALA A 148 -5.17 3.86 -4.57
C ALA A 148 -4.90 2.84 -5.70
N ASN A 149 -5.18 1.56 -5.47
CA ASN A 149 -5.13 0.50 -6.48
C ASN A 149 -6.30 -0.47 -6.35
N PRO A 150 -7.40 -0.25 -7.06
CA PRO A 150 -8.58 -1.12 -7.01
C PRO A 150 -8.33 -2.53 -7.59
N ASN A 151 -7.19 -2.75 -8.24
CA ASN A 151 -6.80 -4.04 -8.80
C ASN A 151 -5.84 -4.84 -7.90
N ALA A 152 -5.44 -4.31 -6.74
CA ALA A 152 -4.61 -5.04 -5.80
C ALA A 152 -5.34 -6.26 -5.24
N VAL A 153 -4.61 -7.36 -5.05
CA VAL A 153 -5.01 -8.47 -4.19
C VAL A 153 -4.50 -8.19 -2.78
N ILE A 154 -5.33 -8.45 -1.81
CA ILE A 154 -5.02 -8.20 -0.40
C ILE A 154 -4.67 -9.51 0.29
N PHE A 155 -3.50 -9.56 0.90
CA PHE A 155 -3.15 -10.57 1.88
C PHE A 155 -3.25 -9.96 3.27
N PHE A 156 -4.44 -9.98 3.85
CA PHE A 156 -4.68 -9.39 5.16
C PHE A 156 -4.05 -10.26 6.27
N VAL A 157 -3.31 -9.63 7.17
CA VAL A 157 -2.74 -10.31 8.33
C VAL A 157 -3.25 -9.63 9.61
N GLU A 158 -4.05 -10.34 10.39
CA GLU A 158 -4.49 -9.85 11.69
C GLU A 158 -3.35 -9.97 12.71
N GLY A 159 -3.09 -8.90 13.46
CA GLY A 159 -2.15 -8.89 14.58
C GLY A 159 -1.20 -7.71 14.59
N PHE A 160 -0.46 -7.58 15.70
CA PHE A 160 0.49 -6.48 15.94
C PHE A 160 1.85 -6.99 16.41
N SER A 161 2.16 -8.25 16.13
CA SER A 161 3.37 -8.92 16.58
C SER A 161 4.42 -9.08 15.47
N ASP A 162 5.60 -9.51 15.85
CA ASP A 162 6.63 -9.99 14.94
C ASP A 162 6.16 -11.21 14.12
N ALA A 163 5.32 -12.07 14.72
CA ALA A 163 4.74 -13.21 14.01
C ALA A 163 3.83 -12.76 12.85
N ALA A 164 3.01 -11.72 13.06
CA ALA A 164 2.18 -11.14 12.01
C ALA A 164 3.03 -10.57 10.86
N VAL A 165 4.07 -9.81 11.19
CA VAL A 165 4.99 -9.27 10.18
C VAL A 165 5.72 -10.39 9.44
N LEU A 166 6.19 -11.42 10.13
CA LEU A 166 6.85 -12.58 9.53
C LEU A 166 5.92 -13.41 8.65
N ALA A 167 4.63 -13.50 9.00
CA ALA A 167 3.64 -14.17 8.16
C ALA A 167 3.54 -13.49 6.79
N ALA A 168 3.45 -12.16 6.75
CA ALA A 168 3.47 -11.41 5.50
C ALA A 168 4.83 -11.47 4.79
N ALA A 169 5.93 -11.35 5.55
CA ALA A 169 7.29 -11.37 5.01
C ALA A 169 7.63 -12.69 4.29
N ASN A 170 7.15 -13.79 4.80
CA ASN A 170 7.44 -15.13 4.28
C ASN A 170 6.49 -15.57 3.16
N GLN A 171 5.44 -14.80 2.87
CA GLN A 171 4.57 -15.10 1.73
C GLN A 171 5.29 -14.74 0.41
N PRO A 172 5.56 -15.72 -0.46
CA PRO A 172 6.36 -15.48 -1.66
C PRO A 172 5.73 -14.47 -2.62
N LEU A 173 4.40 -14.43 -2.72
CA LEU A 173 3.69 -13.58 -3.67
C LEU A 173 3.42 -12.16 -3.16
N VAL A 174 3.56 -11.90 -1.85
CA VAL A 174 3.38 -10.54 -1.30
C VAL A 174 4.46 -9.60 -1.81
N ASP A 175 4.04 -8.46 -2.27
CA ASP A 175 4.85 -7.41 -2.86
C ASP A 175 5.22 -6.32 -1.87
N ILE A 176 4.18 -5.84 -1.21
CA ILE A 176 4.25 -4.70 -0.30
C ILE A 176 3.60 -5.10 1.01
N ILE A 177 4.28 -4.81 2.10
CA ILE A 177 3.73 -4.91 3.45
C ILE A 177 3.46 -3.50 3.93
N THR A 178 2.29 -3.27 4.53
CA THR A 178 1.93 -1.99 5.12
C THR A 178 1.50 -2.18 6.57
N THR A 179 2.11 -1.38 7.47
CA THR A 179 1.85 -1.44 8.91
C THR A 179 1.42 -0.08 9.42
N SER A 180 0.24 -0.05 10.03
CA SER A 180 -0.35 1.16 10.58
C SER A 180 -0.36 1.16 12.11
N PHE A 181 0.64 0.54 12.72
CA PHE A 181 0.75 0.37 14.16
C PHE A 181 2.20 0.52 14.64
N GLY A 182 2.35 0.72 15.93
CA GLY A 182 3.60 0.70 16.64
C GLY A 182 3.51 1.35 18.02
N PRO A 183 4.52 1.18 18.89
CA PRO A 183 4.51 1.79 20.19
C PRO A 183 4.71 3.31 20.11
N ILE A 184 3.84 4.03 20.75
CA ILE A 184 3.98 5.49 20.88
C ILE A 184 5.26 5.82 21.64
N GLY A 185 6.08 6.69 21.07
CA GLY A 185 7.28 7.21 21.74
C GLY A 185 8.58 6.44 21.49
N SER A 186 8.61 5.61 20.44
CA SER A 186 9.83 5.17 19.78
C SER A 186 10.84 4.41 20.66
N VAL A 187 10.37 3.38 21.27
CA VAL A 187 11.29 2.38 21.80
C VAL A 187 11.36 1.26 20.77
N PRO A 188 12.55 0.88 20.30
CA PRO A 188 12.68 -0.29 19.42
C PRO A 188 11.99 -1.50 20.04
N VAL A 189 11.21 -2.21 19.20
CA VAL A 189 10.66 -3.52 19.54
C VAL A 189 11.43 -4.54 18.72
N PRO A 190 12.51 -5.13 19.25
CA PRO A 190 13.47 -5.90 18.46
C PRO A 190 12.84 -6.99 17.60
N GLY A 191 11.77 -7.62 18.08
CA GLY A 191 11.07 -8.65 17.30
C GLY A 191 10.42 -8.09 16.03
N ILE A 192 9.67 -7.00 16.13
CA ILE A 192 9.00 -6.34 14.98
C ILE A 192 10.04 -5.77 14.02
N GLU A 193 11.08 -5.13 14.56
CA GLU A 193 12.17 -4.56 13.79
C GLU A 193 12.91 -5.64 12.97
N ASP A 194 13.29 -6.74 13.61
CA ASP A 194 13.90 -7.87 12.93
C ASP A 194 12.97 -8.48 11.85
N ALA A 195 11.68 -8.54 12.10
CA ALA A 195 10.70 -9.05 11.16
C ALA A 195 10.59 -8.13 9.93
N THR A 196 10.55 -6.81 10.10
CA THR A 196 10.57 -5.86 8.97
C THR A 196 11.89 -5.94 8.20
N ARG A 197 13.01 -6.19 8.89
CA ARG A 197 14.31 -6.42 8.25
C ARG A 197 14.30 -7.69 7.38
N VAL A 198 13.71 -8.77 7.89
CA VAL A 198 13.52 -10.00 7.09
C VAL A 198 12.69 -9.68 5.84
N ALA A 199 11.59 -8.95 5.99
CA ALA A 199 10.74 -8.59 4.87
C ALA A 199 11.52 -7.83 3.77
N VAL A 200 12.22 -6.76 4.14
CA VAL A 200 12.84 -5.85 3.16
C VAL A 200 14.21 -6.33 2.71
N VAL A 201 15.10 -6.65 3.66
CA VAL A 201 16.51 -6.93 3.35
C VAL A 201 16.68 -8.36 2.84
N ALA A 202 16.04 -9.34 3.49
CA ALA A 202 16.17 -10.74 3.09
C ALA A 202 15.22 -11.10 1.93
N ASN A 203 13.93 -10.76 2.06
CA ASN A 203 12.89 -11.20 1.14
C ASN A 203 12.55 -10.15 0.05
N LYS A 204 13.25 -9.01 0.04
CA LYS A 204 13.16 -7.96 -0.98
C LYS A 204 11.76 -7.39 -1.18
N LYS A 205 10.93 -7.40 -0.14
CA LYS A 205 9.60 -6.77 -0.18
C LYS A 205 9.72 -5.27 0.09
N ILE A 206 8.73 -4.51 -0.38
CA ILE A 206 8.57 -3.12 0.01
C ILE A 206 7.84 -3.10 1.35
N HIS A 207 8.24 -2.23 2.27
CA HIS A 207 7.55 -2.01 3.52
C HIS A 207 7.27 -0.53 3.73
N THR A 208 6.00 -0.20 3.97
CA THR A 208 5.53 1.13 4.39
C THR A 208 5.06 1.07 5.84
N GLY A 209 5.52 2.00 6.66
CA GLY A 209 5.18 2.09 8.08
C GLY A 209 4.65 3.46 8.47
N ALA A 210 3.63 3.52 9.32
CA ALA A 210 3.07 4.77 9.83
C ALA A 210 4.02 5.48 10.79
N ALA A 211 4.22 6.78 10.58
CA ALA A 211 5.23 7.56 11.28
C ALA A 211 4.70 8.28 12.54
N ASP A 212 3.71 7.68 13.22
CA ASP A 212 3.04 8.20 14.41
C ASP A 212 2.15 9.44 14.13
N ASN A 213 1.16 9.66 14.99
CA ASN A 213 0.20 10.76 14.92
C ASN A 213 0.53 11.90 15.90
N THR A 214 1.64 11.82 16.59
CA THR A 214 2.08 12.86 17.54
C THR A 214 3.17 13.67 16.90
N PRO A 215 2.98 14.96 16.64
CA PRO A 215 4.04 15.83 16.16
C PRO A 215 5.08 16.02 17.25
N SER A 216 6.00 15.12 17.34
CA SER A 216 7.08 15.10 18.34
C SER A 216 8.41 14.99 17.61
N PRO A 217 9.48 15.64 18.11
CA PRO A 217 10.82 15.36 17.63
C PRO A 217 11.34 13.99 18.11
N ALA A 218 10.46 13.13 18.60
CA ALA A 218 10.83 11.80 19.00
C ALA A 218 11.15 10.92 17.80
N VAL A 219 11.89 9.86 18.05
CA VAL A 219 12.23 8.85 17.04
C VAL A 219 10.96 8.15 16.58
N GLN A 220 10.92 7.75 15.33
CA GLN A 220 9.79 7.04 14.74
C GLN A 220 9.52 5.70 15.40
N ASP A 221 8.32 5.27 15.23
CA ASP A 221 7.79 3.97 15.54
C ASP A 221 8.64 2.80 14.99
N SER A 222 8.59 1.66 15.66
CA SER A 222 9.34 0.44 15.30
C SER A 222 9.08 -0.05 13.89
N THR A 223 7.93 0.29 13.29
CA THR A 223 7.61 -0.13 11.93
C THR A 223 8.07 0.88 10.87
N ALA A 224 8.03 2.17 11.17
CA ALA A 224 8.43 3.24 10.26
C ALA A 224 9.89 3.69 10.43
N GLY A 225 10.45 3.51 11.61
CA GLY A 225 11.77 4.02 12.00
C GLY A 225 12.97 3.39 11.32
N PRO A 226 13.02 2.06 11.12
CA PRO A 226 14.18 1.41 10.53
C PRO A 226 14.53 1.96 9.14
N PRO A 227 15.81 2.12 8.79
CA PRO A 227 16.24 2.73 7.54
C PRO A 227 15.85 1.94 6.28
N TRP A 228 15.52 0.67 6.42
CA TRP A 228 15.01 -0.18 5.35
C TRP A 228 13.49 -0.02 5.10
N SER A 229 12.75 0.54 6.05
CA SER A 229 11.31 0.83 5.90
C SER A 229 11.07 2.22 5.30
N ILE A 230 9.96 2.39 4.59
CA ILE A 230 9.50 3.69 4.10
C ILE A 230 8.55 4.26 5.16
N GLY A 231 9.02 5.23 5.93
CA GLY A 231 8.21 5.90 6.95
C GLY A 231 7.28 6.93 6.32
N ILE A 232 5.99 6.83 6.60
CA ILE A 232 4.95 7.66 6.01
C ILE A 232 4.32 8.58 7.05
N SER A 233 4.43 9.90 6.82
CA SER A 233 3.70 10.90 7.59
C SER A 233 2.39 11.30 6.92
N GLY A 234 1.57 12.05 7.65
CA GLY A 234 0.29 12.55 7.18
C GLY A 234 0.38 13.99 6.66
N TYR A 235 -0.37 14.28 5.61
CA TYR A 235 -0.56 15.61 5.06
C TYR A 235 -1.99 15.75 4.53
N ALA A 236 -2.76 16.74 5.01
CA ALA A 236 -4.10 16.98 4.52
C ALA A 236 -4.04 17.72 3.17
N GLU A 237 -4.51 17.07 2.11
CA GLU A 237 -4.49 17.65 0.76
C GLU A 237 -5.75 18.45 0.43
N GLU A 238 -6.91 18.02 0.89
CA GLU A 238 -8.20 18.45 0.36
C GLU A 238 -8.99 19.41 1.26
N GLU A 239 -8.60 19.59 2.51
CA GLU A 239 -9.36 20.48 3.38
C GLU A 239 -8.87 21.91 3.31
N ASP A 240 -9.80 22.79 3.02
CA ASP A 240 -9.75 24.24 3.04
C ASP A 240 -8.61 24.84 3.87
N ASP A 241 -7.47 25.14 3.24
CA ASP A 241 -6.33 25.88 3.79
C ASP A 241 -5.71 25.31 5.10
N GLN A 242 -6.17 24.18 5.60
CA GLN A 242 -5.66 23.54 6.80
C GLN A 242 -4.69 22.41 6.45
N LYS A 243 -3.49 22.78 6.09
CA LYS A 243 -2.41 21.83 5.83
C LYS A 243 -1.84 21.39 7.16
N GLU A 244 -2.47 20.38 7.74
CA GLU A 244 -1.98 19.75 8.95
C GLU A 244 -1.05 18.60 8.59
N THR A 245 0.11 18.57 9.23
CA THR A 245 0.96 17.39 9.20
C THR A 245 0.84 16.68 10.52
N MET A 246 0.71 15.39 10.44
CA MET A 246 0.92 14.50 11.56
C MET A 246 2.10 13.60 11.27
N SER A 247 3.07 13.65 12.13
CA SER A 247 4.26 12.84 11.99
C SER A 247 5.00 12.76 13.29
N GLY A 248 5.44 11.59 13.62
CA GLY A 248 6.69 11.44 14.36
C GLY A 248 7.84 12.05 13.54
N SER A 249 9.04 12.06 14.10
CA SER A 249 10.19 12.65 13.43
C SER A 249 10.68 11.79 12.27
N TYR A 250 11.15 12.45 11.23
CA TYR A 250 11.97 11.85 10.16
C TYR A 250 11.27 10.84 9.25
N PRO A 251 10.08 11.13 8.69
CA PRO A 251 9.48 10.28 7.67
C PRO A 251 10.31 10.30 6.39
N ASP A 252 10.10 9.31 5.53
CA ASP A 252 10.62 9.35 4.16
C ASP A 252 9.79 10.29 3.29
N ILE A 253 8.45 10.17 3.39
CA ILE A 253 7.50 11.00 2.65
C ILE A 253 6.25 11.25 3.49
N ALA A 254 5.35 12.08 2.96
CA ALA A 254 3.99 12.26 3.45
C ALA A 254 2.97 11.90 2.39
N ALA A 255 1.77 11.49 2.80
CA ALA A 255 0.63 11.27 1.93
C ALA A 255 -0.65 11.75 2.62
N ASP A 256 -1.76 11.81 1.87
CA ASP A 256 -3.04 12.24 2.41
C ASP A 256 -3.50 11.34 3.56
N TRP A 257 -3.73 11.95 4.70
CA TRP A 257 -4.09 11.28 5.95
C TRP A 257 -5.56 11.38 6.30
N THR A 258 -6.34 12.24 5.62
CA THR A 258 -7.78 12.39 5.82
C THR A 258 -8.54 11.78 4.67
N GLN A 259 -9.19 10.66 4.91
CA GLN A 259 -9.82 9.86 3.85
C GLN A 259 -11.23 9.44 4.25
N LEU A 260 -12.08 9.19 3.24
CA LEU A 260 -13.40 8.59 3.40
C LEU A 260 -13.28 7.09 3.16
N LEU A 261 -13.31 6.30 4.23
CA LEU A 261 -12.95 4.88 4.21
C LEU A 261 -14.11 3.97 4.66
N PRO A 262 -14.13 2.69 4.25
CA PRO A 262 -15.21 1.77 4.55
C PRO A 262 -15.37 1.49 6.04
N ASN A 263 -16.62 1.34 6.47
CA ASN A 263 -16.98 0.96 7.84
C ASN A 263 -16.81 -0.55 8.06
N HIS A 264 -16.43 -0.92 9.27
CA HIS A 264 -16.27 -2.33 9.67
C HIS A 264 -17.60 -3.03 10.02
N ASP A 265 -18.64 -2.28 10.32
CA ASP A 265 -19.94 -2.77 10.80
C ASP A 265 -21.09 -2.54 9.80
N ASP A 266 -20.76 -2.21 8.55
CA ASP A 266 -21.69 -1.96 7.46
C ASP A 266 -21.24 -2.65 6.17
N ILE A 267 -22.10 -2.71 5.18
CA ILE A 267 -21.84 -3.32 3.88
C ILE A 267 -21.48 -2.30 2.81
N ASP A 268 -21.86 -1.03 2.98
CA ASP A 268 -21.65 0.05 2.01
C ASP A 268 -21.46 1.44 2.67
N GLY A 269 -21.35 1.48 3.98
CA GLY A 269 -21.11 2.72 4.73
C GLY A 269 -19.66 3.14 4.72
N TYR A 270 -19.44 4.46 4.73
CA TYR A 270 -18.12 5.07 4.78
C TYR A 270 -18.08 6.16 5.85
N HIS A 271 -16.92 6.33 6.48
CA HIS A 271 -16.69 7.42 7.41
C HIS A 271 -15.40 8.16 7.10
N GLN A 272 -15.37 9.44 7.42
CA GLN A 272 -14.14 10.22 7.32
C GLN A 272 -13.27 9.94 8.56
N THR A 273 -12.04 9.60 8.30
CA THR A 273 -11.04 9.33 9.34
C THR A 273 -9.70 9.95 8.97
N SER A 274 -8.85 10.15 9.98
CA SER A 274 -7.55 10.81 9.80
C SER A 274 -6.46 10.14 10.61
N GLY A 275 -5.28 10.06 10.04
CA GLY A 275 -4.09 9.53 10.71
C GLY A 275 -3.03 9.06 9.71
N THR A 276 -1.79 9.00 10.15
CA THR A 276 -0.71 8.38 9.38
C THR A 276 -1.02 6.93 9.05
N SER A 277 -1.87 6.30 9.86
CA SER A 277 -2.44 4.97 9.62
C SER A 277 -3.14 4.81 8.27
N PHE A 278 -3.66 5.90 7.69
CA PHE A 278 -4.37 5.87 6.41
C PHE A 278 -3.52 6.42 5.26
N ALA A 279 -2.60 7.34 5.54
CA ALA A 279 -1.59 7.79 4.59
C ALA A 279 -0.66 6.64 4.15
N THR A 280 -0.33 5.75 5.08
CA THR A 280 0.60 4.65 4.89
C THR A 280 0.08 3.60 3.90
N PRO A 281 -1.11 3.01 4.09
CA PRO A 281 -1.67 2.05 3.13
C PRO A 281 -2.02 2.69 1.78
N ARG A 282 -2.42 3.97 1.75
CA ARG A 282 -2.60 4.70 0.49
C ARG A 282 -1.31 4.75 -0.32
N THR A 283 -0.17 4.99 0.34
CA THR A 283 1.15 4.94 -0.31
C THR A 283 1.49 3.53 -0.80
N ALA A 284 1.17 2.50 -0.01
CA ALA A 284 1.33 1.11 -0.45
C ALA A 284 0.49 0.82 -1.71
N GLY A 285 -0.75 1.31 -1.76
CA GLY A 285 -1.61 1.21 -2.94
C GLY A 285 -1.02 1.93 -4.17
N ILE A 286 -0.49 3.14 -4.00
CA ILE A 286 0.22 3.88 -5.08
C ILE A 286 1.39 3.04 -5.63
N LEU A 287 2.22 2.52 -4.75
CA LEU A 287 3.36 1.68 -5.17
C LEU A 287 2.91 0.37 -5.81
N SER A 288 1.83 -0.23 -5.33
CA SER A 288 1.28 -1.46 -5.91
C SER A 288 0.76 -1.25 -7.33
N GLU A 289 0.15 -0.10 -7.63
CA GLU A 289 -0.26 0.27 -8.99
C GLU A 289 0.96 0.48 -9.91
N VAL A 290 2.00 1.13 -9.41
CA VAL A 290 3.27 1.26 -10.16
C VAL A 290 3.86 -0.11 -10.51
N LEU A 291 3.86 -1.04 -9.55
CA LEU A 291 4.34 -2.42 -9.79
C LEU A 291 3.50 -3.15 -10.84
N LEU A 292 2.17 -2.98 -10.78
CA LEU A 292 1.25 -3.56 -11.76
C LEU A 292 1.55 -3.03 -13.17
N MET A 293 1.73 -1.72 -13.31
CA MET A 293 2.09 -1.09 -14.58
C MET A 293 3.46 -1.57 -15.12
N LEU A 294 4.45 -1.74 -14.23
CA LEU A 294 5.77 -2.27 -14.61
C LEU A 294 5.69 -3.73 -15.07
N ARG A 295 4.87 -4.55 -14.43
CA ARG A 295 4.62 -5.93 -14.84
C ARG A 295 3.93 -6.00 -16.20
N ALA A 296 2.89 -5.22 -16.39
CA ALA A 296 2.22 -5.12 -17.69
C ALA A 296 3.17 -4.67 -18.81
N LEU A 297 4.09 -3.73 -18.53
CA LEU A 297 5.12 -3.30 -19.48
C LEU A 297 6.14 -4.41 -19.78
N SER A 298 6.48 -5.23 -18.81
CA SER A 298 7.46 -6.30 -18.95
C SER A 298 6.92 -7.52 -19.68
N GLY A 299 5.62 -7.65 -19.83
CA GLY A 299 4.96 -8.88 -20.23
C GLY A 299 5.12 -9.99 -19.19
N ASP A 300 5.32 -9.61 -17.93
CA ASP A 300 5.33 -10.53 -16.80
C ASP A 300 3.87 -10.98 -16.54
N GLU A 301 3.60 -12.22 -16.85
CA GLU A 301 2.28 -12.84 -16.72
C GLU A 301 1.87 -13.08 -15.26
N GLY A 302 2.43 -12.33 -14.32
CA GLY A 302 2.06 -12.40 -12.92
C GLY A 302 2.45 -13.71 -12.22
N THR A 303 3.49 -14.38 -12.70
CA THR A 303 3.95 -15.69 -12.21
C THR A 303 4.66 -15.65 -10.85
N GLY A 304 4.36 -14.67 -10.00
CA GLY A 304 4.96 -14.59 -8.68
C GLY A 304 6.43 -14.18 -8.67
N ALA A 305 6.92 -13.55 -9.72
CA ALA A 305 8.26 -12.97 -9.82
C ALA A 305 8.57 -11.96 -8.72
N SER A 306 7.59 -11.67 -7.88
CA SER A 306 7.76 -11.00 -6.60
C SER A 306 8.84 -11.62 -5.71
N THR A 307 9.13 -12.90 -5.84
CA THR A 307 10.18 -13.57 -5.08
C THR A 307 11.59 -13.23 -5.56
N GLU A 308 11.74 -12.73 -6.77
CA GLU A 308 13.02 -12.32 -7.35
C GLU A 308 13.28 -10.82 -7.24
N ARG A 309 12.62 -10.15 -6.35
CA ARG A 309 12.67 -8.70 -6.19
C ARG A 309 13.96 -8.09 -5.67
N GLY A 310 15.02 -8.77 -5.79
CA GLY A 310 16.31 -8.10 -5.94
C GLY A 310 16.46 -7.37 -7.28
N GLY A 311 15.51 -7.51 -8.18
CA GLY A 311 15.39 -6.86 -9.44
C GLY A 311 14.13 -7.34 -10.14
N LEU A 312 13.16 -6.46 -10.34
CA LEU A 312 12.14 -6.67 -11.34
C LEU A 312 12.86 -6.71 -12.68
N LEU A 313 13.10 -7.91 -13.21
CA LEU A 313 13.49 -8.08 -14.60
C LEU A 313 12.27 -7.67 -15.43
N VAL A 314 12.29 -6.45 -15.89
CA VAL A 314 11.33 -6.01 -16.90
C VAL A 314 11.76 -6.71 -18.20
N ASN A 315 11.20 -7.88 -18.49
CA ASN A 315 11.52 -8.67 -19.66
C ASN A 315 11.41 -7.82 -20.93
N GLY A 316 12.48 -7.79 -21.71
CA GLY A 316 12.55 -7.07 -22.97
C GLY A 316 13.00 -5.61 -22.90
N THR A 317 13.13 -5.00 -21.73
CA THR A 317 13.63 -3.63 -21.56
C THR A 317 15.02 -3.54 -20.95
N ASN A 318 15.60 -4.66 -20.48
CA ASN A 318 16.87 -4.71 -19.75
C ASN A 318 16.92 -3.84 -18.49
N LEU A 319 15.76 -3.55 -17.89
CA LEU A 319 15.66 -2.80 -16.63
C LEU A 319 15.69 -3.80 -15.48
N SER A 320 16.68 -3.66 -14.62
CA SER A 320 16.67 -4.26 -13.29
C SER A 320 16.23 -3.19 -12.31
N ILE A 321 15.09 -3.40 -11.63
CA ILE A 321 14.52 -2.44 -10.70
C ILE A 321 14.59 -3.04 -9.31
N SER A 322 15.31 -2.40 -8.42
CA SER A 322 15.42 -2.77 -7.00
C SER A 322 14.36 -2.04 -6.14
N ASN A 323 14.20 -2.47 -4.90
CA ASN A 323 13.41 -1.74 -3.92
C ASN A 323 13.96 -0.32 -3.68
N ASP A 324 15.28 -0.15 -3.76
CA ASP A 324 15.93 1.16 -3.64
C ASP A 324 15.55 2.07 -4.81
N ASP A 325 15.54 1.53 -6.05
CA ASP A 325 15.11 2.30 -7.23
C ASP A 325 13.64 2.75 -7.09
N ILE A 326 12.76 1.89 -6.58
CA ILE A 326 11.34 2.22 -6.34
C ILE A 326 11.22 3.30 -5.27
N ARG A 327 11.96 3.16 -4.17
CA ARG A 327 12.00 4.15 -3.09
C ARG A 327 12.53 5.50 -3.57
N ASP A 328 13.61 5.49 -4.34
CA ASP A 328 14.19 6.71 -4.91
C ASP A 328 13.22 7.38 -5.89
N ALA A 329 12.56 6.62 -6.73
CA ALA A 329 11.55 7.15 -7.66
C ALA A 329 10.35 7.75 -6.90
N LEU A 330 9.87 7.10 -5.84
CA LEU A 330 8.84 7.63 -4.95
C LEU A 330 9.30 8.96 -4.34
N ASN A 331 10.48 8.98 -3.75
CA ASN A 331 11.06 10.17 -3.12
C ASN A 331 11.25 11.32 -4.11
N LEU A 332 11.77 11.05 -5.29
CA LEU A 332 11.98 12.06 -6.34
C LEU A 332 10.66 12.59 -6.92
N SER A 333 9.61 11.79 -6.96
CA SER A 333 8.30 12.21 -7.48
C SER A 333 7.54 13.12 -6.52
N ALA A 334 7.81 13.02 -5.22
CA ALA A 334 7.06 13.69 -4.19
C ALA A 334 7.08 15.24 -4.38
N TRP A 335 5.95 15.87 -4.19
CA TRP A 335 5.86 17.33 -4.19
C TRP A 335 6.36 17.89 -2.86
N TYR A 336 7.30 18.84 -2.92
CA TYR A 336 7.83 19.45 -1.71
C TYR A 336 7.11 20.75 -1.39
N PRO A 337 6.40 20.85 -0.27
CA PRO A 337 5.67 22.05 0.10
C PRO A 337 6.64 23.20 0.38
N SER A 338 6.39 24.35 -0.25
CA SER A 338 7.15 25.56 0.03
C SER A 338 6.71 26.19 1.36
N ALA A 339 7.59 26.94 2.00
CA ALA A 339 7.26 27.68 3.22
C ALA A 339 6.04 28.61 3.06
N SER A 340 5.75 29.08 1.84
CA SER A 340 4.60 29.93 1.54
C SER A 340 3.27 29.17 1.44
N THR A 341 3.31 27.85 1.22
CA THR A 341 2.11 26.99 1.21
C THR A 341 1.80 26.38 2.57
N TRP A 342 2.70 26.61 3.50
CA TRP A 342 2.65 26.03 4.83
C TRP A 342 1.95 27.00 5.78
N ASN A 343 0.68 26.77 6.07
CA ASN A 343 -0.06 27.58 7.01
C ASN A 343 -0.40 26.73 8.25
N PRO A 344 0.37 26.82 9.34
CA PRO A 344 0.07 26.09 10.55
C PRO A 344 -1.21 26.68 11.16
N THR A 345 -2.33 25.97 11.02
CA THR A 345 -3.55 26.34 11.74
C THR A 345 -3.49 25.94 13.20
N SER A 346 -3.89 26.87 13.97
CA SER A 346 -4.23 26.90 15.38
C SER A 346 -4.24 25.56 16.13
N GLY A 347 -3.26 25.36 16.99
CA GLY A 347 -3.29 24.42 18.09
C GLY A 347 -2.27 23.29 18.05
N THR A 348 -1.70 22.99 16.91
CA THR A 348 -0.52 22.13 16.76
C THR A 348 0.76 22.94 16.84
N LEU A 349 1.81 22.33 17.32
CA LEU A 349 3.14 22.96 17.39
C LEU A 349 3.49 23.56 16.01
N PRO A 350 3.96 24.81 15.95
CA PRO A 350 4.32 25.42 14.68
C PRO A 350 5.37 24.55 14.01
N ILE A 351 5.01 24.03 12.85
CA ILE A 351 5.97 23.42 11.94
C ILE A 351 7.04 24.47 11.69
N SER A 352 8.27 24.11 11.94
CA SER A 352 9.37 25.02 11.66
C SER A 352 9.34 25.36 10.17
N PRO A 353 9.16 26.61 9.77
CA PRO A 353 9.24 26.99 8.36
C PRO A 353 10.63 26.75 7.77
N VAL A 354 11.58 26.30 8.57
CA VAL A 354 13.00 26.18 8.23
C VAL A 354 13.39 24.74 7.85
N ALA A 355 12.63 23.71 8.25
CA ALA A 355 12.97 22.33 7.94
C ALA A 355 11.72 21.42 7.86
N PRO A 356 10.85 21.60 6.87
CA PRO A 356 9.66 20.74 6.71
C PRO A 356 10.02 19.26 6.41
N CYS A 357 11.26 18.95 6.02
CA CYS A 357 11.70 17.58 5.80
C CYS A 357 11.59 16.68 7.03
N THR A 358 11.67 17.23 8.24
CA THR A 358 11.44 16.46 9.48
C THR A 358 9.99 16.04 9.66
N GLN A 359 9.08 16.52 8.81
CA GLN A 359 7.65 16.23 8.90
C GLN A 359 7.08 15.62 7.63
N VAL A 360 7.60 15.99 6.46
CA VAL A 360 7.15 15.48 5.17
C VAL A 360 8.22 14.69 4.43
N GLY A 361 9.37 14.50 5.02
CA GLY A 361 10.47 13.81 4.38
C GLY A 361 10.87 14.44 3.04
N TRP A 362 10.93 13.64 1.99
CA TRP A 362 11.18 14.10 0.62
C TRP A 362 10.03 14.91 0.01
N GLY A 363 8.86 14.92 0.63
CA GLY A 363 7.68 15.67 0.20
C GLY A 363 6.41 14.85 0.29
N VAL A 364 5.37 15.33 -0.36
CA VAL A 364 4.02 14.75 -0.37
C VAL A 364 3.80 13.96 -1.66
N VAL A 365 3.20 12.77 -1.54
CA VAL A 365 2.81 11.94 -2.67
C VAL A 365 1.30 11.72 -2.68
N ASN A 366 0.75 11.60 -3.88
CA ASN A 366 -0.65 11.25 -4.12
C ASN A 366 -0.79 10.42 -5.41
N MET A 367 -2.01 10.16 -5.84
CA MET A 367 -2.31 9.39 -7.04
C MET A 367 -1.66 9.94 -8.32
N SER A 368 -1.40 11.25 -8.39
CA SER A 368 -0.74 11.85 -9.56
C SER A 368 0.74 11.46 -9.70
N ASN A 369 1.33 10.91 -8.65
CA ASN A 369 2.73 10.45 -8.65
C ASN A 369 2.90 9.08 -9.32
N ILE A 370 1.85 8.28 -9.49
CA ILE A 370 1.92 6.94 -10.10
C ILE A 370 2.60 6.99 -11.46
N LEU A 371 2.10 7.82 -12.36
CA LEU A 371 2.64 7.91 -13.71
C LEU A 371 4.09 8.44 -13.75
N PRO A 372 4.47 9.52 -13.06
CA PRO A 372 5.87 9.95 -12.97
C PRO A 372 6.81 8.87 -12.43
N ILE A 373 6.43 8.16 -11.37
CA ILE A 373 7.24 7.05 -10.81
C ILE A 373 7.44 5.96 -11.88
N PHE A 374 6.34 5.51 -12.48
CA PHE A 374 6.38 4.50 -13.53
C PHE A 374 7.26 4.92 -14.71
N MET A 375 7.08 6.13 -15.23
CA MET A 375 7.85 6.64 -16.37
C MET A 375 9.35 6.74 -16.08
N HIS A 376 9.70 7.11 -14.84
CA HIS A 376 11.09 7.16 -14.38
C HIS A 376 11.69 5.76 -14.32
N LEU A 377 11.01 4.81 -13.66
CA LEU A 377 11.47 3.43 -13.53
C LEU A 377 11.53 2.70 -14.89
N ALA A 378 10.61 3.01 -15.79
CA ALA A 378 10.63 2.51 -17.17
C ALA A 378 11.73 3.16 -18.05
N GLY A 379 12.50 4.12 -17.53
CA GLY A 379 13.58 4.80 -18.25
C GLY A 379 13.12 5.73 -19.38
N THR A 380 11.85 6.13 -19.38
CA THR A 380 11.28 6.99 -20.42
C THR A 380 11.36 8.48 -20.07
N GLU A 381 11.38 8.80 -18.80
CA GLU A 381 11.58 10.15 -18.27
C GLU A 381 12.56 10.13 -17.09
N SER A 382 13.26 11.24 -16.91
CA SER A 382 14.10 11.45 -15.72
C SER A 382 13.51 12.52 -14.84
N MET A 383 13.45 12.25 -13.54
CA MET A 383 12.97 13.22 -12.56
C MET A 383 14.04 14.26 -12.22
N SER A 384 13.60 15.46 -11.84
CA SER A 384 14.49 16.52 -11.37
C SER A 384 15.08 16.14 -10.01
N GLN A 385 16.34 16.49 -9.80
CA GLN A 385 16.94 16.38 -8.47
C GLN A 385 16.27 17.35 -7.50
N ARG A 386 16.20 16.95 -6.24
CA ARG A 386 15.69 17.78 -5.16
C ARG A 386 16.61 18.96 -4.84
N PRO A 387 16.06 20.04 -4.28
CA PRO A 387 16.88 21.13 -3.74
C PRO A 387 17.92 20.59 -2.74
N ALA A 388 19.11 21.18 -2.75
CA ALA A 388 20.24 20.69 -1.97
C ALA A 388 20.00 20.71 -0.45
N ASP A 389 19.19 21.61 0.04
CA ASP A 389 18.79 21.70 1.45
C ASP A 389 17.85 20.55 1.86
N VAL A 390 16.95 20.12 0.96
CA VAL A 390 16.11 18.94 1.18
C VAL A 390 16.98 17.69 1.22
N VAL A 391 17.88 17.53 0.25
CA VAL A 391 18.81 16.39 0.20
C VAL A 391 19.64 16.31 1.48
N ALA A 392 20.27 17.42 1.89
CA ALA A 392 21.09 17.45 3.11
C ALA A 392 20.28 17.11 4.38
N CYS A 393 19.02 17.55 4.43
CA CYS A 393 18.14 17.23 5.55
C CYS A 393 17.79 15.74 5.57
N MET A 394 17.44 15.15 4.43
CA MET A 394 17.09 13.73 4.34
C MET A 394 18.28 12.81 4.56
N GLU A 395 19.47 13.17 4.09
CA GLU A 395 20.71 12.46 4.43
C GLU A 395 20.98 12.47 5.94
N ALA A 396 20.75 13.60 6.62
CA ALA A 396 20.87 13.67 8.08
C ALA A 396 19.81 12.79 8.80
N ASN A 397 18.57 12.76 8.29
CA ASN A 397 17.53 11.89 8.80
C ASN A 397 17.93 10.42 8.67
N GLN A 398 18.38 10.02 7.49
CA GLN A 398 18.82 8.65 7.23
C GLN A 398 19.97 8.24 8.14
N ALA A 399 20.97 9.10 8.28
CA ALA A 399 22.11 8.85 9.18
C ALA A 399 21.68 8.68 10.64
N MET A 400 20.68 9.43 11.09
CA MET A 400 20.13 9.27 12.45
C MET A 400 19.37 7.97 12.62
N ARG A 401 18.57 7.56 11.63
CA ARG A 401 17.86 6.29 11.63
C ARG A 401 18.86 5.12 11.68
N GLU A 402 19.87 5.14 10.82
CA GLU A 402 20.94 4.12 10.82
C GLU A 402 21.71 4.06 12.15
N ALA A 403 21.98 5.21 12.76
CA ALA A 403 22.66 5.26 14.05
C ALA A 403 21.81 4.68 15.21
N TYR A 404 20.50 4.79 15.10
CA TYR A 404 19.56 4.36 16.14
C TYR A 404 19.08 2.92 15.93
N TRP A 405 18.73 2.56 14.70
CA TRP A 405 18.11 1.28 14.35
C TRP A 405 19.09 0.24 13.80
N GLY A 406 20.29 0.65 13.43
CA GLY A 406 21.23 -0.13 12.66
C GLY A 406 21.01 -0.02 11.16
N SER A 407 21.90 -0.59 10.39
CA SER A 407 21.85 -0.62 8.93
C SER A 407 21.45 -2.02 8.40
#